data_ba959568bd1535dc5b56f9b322863e4d
#
_entry.id   ba959568bd1535dc5b56f9b322863e4d
#
_cell.length_a   1.000
_cell.length_b   1.000
_cell.length_c   1.000
_cell.angle_alpha   90.00
_cell.angle_beta   90.00
_cell.angle_gamma   90.00
#
_symmetry.space_group_name_H-M   'P 1'
#
loop_
_entity.id
_entity.type
_entity.pdbx_description
1 polymer ?
#
loop_
_entity_poly.entity_id
_entity_poly.type
_entity_poly.pdbx_seq_one_letter_code
_entity_poly.pdbx_strand_id
1 'polypeptide(L)'
;ITDLGATNATQLNGAPLAPRQPTPLSLGDVVTVGAVALELAKQGTTPEQAAPCLSEAGAEDGQHTVVADGAIRTAEQLYQLDFNQYEKITLGRAGDNTVVLDHPLVSRYHAELERIGARIQIRDLHSTNGVFVNNQRLEGEVWLKDNDRVQVGPYQFVLSGLRFRQRIDTGLELVTANIRKMVSKKVNLLQEITLRIKPMEFVAVVGMSGSGKTTLLNTLSGYSPATDGRVTVNGIDLYKHYDLFRNDIGYVPQKDIVHTELTPRTALDYVARLRMPADSNPQERAQAVADVLSDLDLTERAEVPISRLSGGQLKRVSIGVELLTKPRLFFLDEPTSGLDPGTEYEMMRLMRKLADQGRTVILVTHATKNVMLCDKVIFLARGGHVAFFGAPDEALTYFDQFRTLRERQQKQMEFDDIYRILNDEKRGSPAEWVERFKATPQYLEVAAYASASPSQPPSTPVAAGRGKGRQVSAFRQFVILSARNLKIMAQDKVSLALMLLLAPAIGLLDFIWGTKLYDPVEGNAINIVTMWYM
;
A
#
# COMPACT_ATOMS: atom_id res chain seq x y z
N ILE A 1 -21.58 -23.53 20.76
CA ILE A 1 -20.28 -22.90 20.98
C ILE A 1 -19.38 -23.80 21.84
N THR A 2 -18.08 -23.75 21.61
CA THR A 2 -17.10 -24.56 22.36
C THR A 2 -15.92 -23.68 22.72
N ASP A 3 -15.56 -23.60 24.00
CA ASP A 3 -14.32 -22.98 24.42
C ASP A 3 -13.15 -23.97 24.16
N LEU A 4 -12.19 -23.55 23.36
CA LEU A 4 -11.02 -24.38 22.98
C LEU A 4 -9.91 -24.40 24.05
N GLY A 5 -10.15 -23.84 25.23
CA GLY A 5 -9.20 -23.76 26.33
C GLY A 5 -8.36 -22.48 26.28
N ALA A 6 -9.00 -21.36 25.96
CA ALA A 6 -8.37 -20.03 25.96
C ALA A 6 -7.98 -19.61 27.39
N THR A 7 -6.91 -18.83 27.53
CA THR A 7 -6.43 -18.29 28.81
C THR A 7 -7.47 -17.42 29.53
N ASN A 8 -8.34 -16.75 28.76
CA ASN A 8 -9.53 -16.05 29.24
C ASN A 8 -10.74 -16.87 28.79
N ALA A 9 -11.41 -17.51 29.72
CA ALA A 9 -12.56 -18.38 29.41
C ALA A 9 -13.65 -17.63 28.66
N THR A 10 -14.20 -18.28 27.62
CA THR A 10 -15.40 -17.82 26.92
C THR A 10 -16.61 -17.92 27.88
N GLN A 11 -17.43 -16.88 27.94
CA GLN A 11 -18.62 -16.85 28.79
C GLN A 11 -19.89 -16.87 27.92
N LEU A 12 -20.90 -17.56 28.39
CA LEU A 12 -22.27 -17.55 27.83
C LEU A 12 -23.21 -16.96 28.86
N ASN A 13 -23.86 -15.84 28.53
CA ASN A 13 -24.75 -15.09 29.43
C ASN A 13 -24.08 -14.78 30.78
N GLY A 14 -22.78 -14.45 30.77
CA GLY A 14 -21.99 -14.14 31.96
C GLY A 14 -21.45 -15.36 32.73
N ALA A 15 -21.78 -16.59 32.34
CA ALA A 15 -21.25 -17.81 32.94
C ALA A 15 -20.09 -18.39 32.09
N PRO A 16 -18.93 -18.76 32.68
CA PRO A 16 -17.82 -19.33 31.93
C PRO A 16 -18.18 -20.71 31.37
N LEU A 17 -17.82 -20.95 30.10
CA LEU A 17 -18.01 -22.23 29.45
C LEU A 17 -16.96 -23.25 29.91
N ALA A 18 -17.36 -24.50 30.05
CA ALA A 18 -16.43 -25.58 30.32
C ALA A 18 -15.51 -25.80 29.10
N PRO A 19 -14.17 -25.88 29.29
CA PRO A 19 -13.23 -26.07 28.21
C PRO A 19 -13.51 -27.36 27.42
N ARG A 20 -13.53 -27.24 26.08
CA ARG A 20 -13.72 -28.33 25.12
C ARG A 20 -15.06 -29.07 25.19
N GLN A 21 -16.07 -28.50 25.86
CA GLN A 21 -17.44 -29.02 25.84
C GLN A 21 -18.32 -28.16 24.93
N PRO A 22 -19.02 -28.75 23.93
CA PRO A 22 -19.95 -28.02 23.10
C PRO A 22 -21.20 -27.64 23.89
N THR A 23 -21.52 -26.36 23.89
CA THR A 23 -22.72 -25.80 24.53
C THR A 23 -23.67 -25.29 23.45
N PRO A 24 -24.96 -25.67 23.42
CA PRO A 24 -25.90 -25.14 22.45
C PRO A 24 -26.14 -23.65 22.68
N LEU A 25 -26.41 -22.90 21.60
CA LEU A 25 -26.76 -21.48 21.62
C LEU A 25 -28.23 -21.31 21.25
N SER A 26 -28.89 -20.41 21.95
CA SER A 26 -30.26 -19.98 21.68
C SER A 26 -30.27 -18.53 21.18
N LEU A 27 -31.36 -18.14 20.48
CA LEU A 27 -31.56 -16.74 20.07
C LEU A 27 -31.66 -15.84 21.31
N GLY A 28 -30.90 -14.75 21.32
CA GLY A 28 -30.81 -13.83 22.46
C GLY A 28 -29.66 -14.17 23.42
N ASP A 29 -28.93 -15.26 23.20
CA ASP A 29 -27.76 -15.57 24.02
C ASP A 29 -26.59 -14.60 23.73
N VAL A 30 -25.97 -14.15 24.80
CA VAL A 30 -24.79 -13.29 24.74
C VAL A 30 -23.52 -14.11 25.02
N VAL A 31 -22.66 -14.20 24.05
CA VAL A 31 -21.33 -14.85 24.15
C VAL A 31 -20.27 -13.78 24.38
N THR A 32 -19.55 -13.87 25.50
CA THR A 32 -18.45 -12.96 25.82
C THR A 32 -17.10 -13.67 25.65
N VAL A 33 -16.22 -13.09 24.80
CA VAL A 33 -14.86 -13.56 24.58
C VAL A 33 -13.90 -12.41 24.87
N GLY A 34 -13.19 -12.47 25.98
CA GLY A 34 -12.38 -11.35 26.46
C GLY A 34 -13.23 -10.12 26.75
N ALA A 35 -13.00 -9.01 26.08
CA ALA A 35 -13.77 -7.76 26.21
C ALA A 35 -14.93 -7.63 25.20
N VAL A 36 -15.19 -8.64 24.37
CA VAL A 36 -16.20 -8.59 23.31
C VAL A 36 -17.40 -9.43 23.67
N ALA A 37 -18.59 -8.82 23.66
CA ALA A 37 -19.88 -9.50 23.81
C ALA A 37 -20.58 -9.58 22.43
N LEU A 38 -21.02 -10.77 22.05
CA LEU A 38 -21.73 -11.08 20.81
C LEU A 38 -23.11 -11.65 21.14
N GLU A 39 -24.17 -11.04 20.63
CA GLU A 39 -25.54 -11.53 20.79
C GLU A 39 -25.99 -12.28 19.54
N LEU A 40 -26.60 -13.45 19.72
CA LEU A 40 -27.16 -14.25 18.63
C LEU A 40 -28.55 -13.73 18.26
N ALA A 41 -28.68 -12.93 17.19
CA ALA A 41 -29.91 -12.36 16.69
C ALA A 41 -30.43 -13.06 15.42
N LYS A 42 -31.74 -13.01 15.17
CA LYS A 42 -32.35 -13.53 13.95
C LYS A 42 -32.07 -12.59 12.78
N GLN A 43 -31.67 -13.14 11.65
CA GLN A 43 -31.35 -12.37 10.43
C GLN A 43 -32.60 -11.57 9.98
N GLY A 44 -32.54 -10.23 10.09
CA GLY A 44 -33.64 -9.32 9.70
C GLY A 44 -34.13 -8.34 10.75
N THR A 45 -33.68 -8.40 11.99
CA THR A 45 -33.96 -7.38 13.02
C THR A 45 -32.86 -6.32 13.03
N THR A 46 -33.23 -5.10 12.67
CA THR A 46 -32.40 -3.90 12.86
C THR A 46 -32.15 -3.71 14.36
N PRO A 47 -30.93 -3.32 14.78
CA PRO A 47 -30.61 -3.17 16.22
C PRO A 47 -31.12 -1.82 16.77
N GLU A 48 -32.44 -1.60 16.78
CA GLU A 48 -33.03 -0.34 17.26
C GLU A 48 -33.79 -0.48 18.61
N GLN A 49 -33.71 -1.63 19.26
CA GLN A 49 -34.40 -1.86 20.55
C GLN A 49 -33.62 -2.72 21.56
N ALA A 50 -32.34 -2.49 21.73
CA ALA A 50 -31.62 -3.01 22.89
C ALA A 50 -31.07 -1.84 23.69
N ALA A 51 -31.76 -1.47 24.76
CA ALA A 51 -31.25 -0.53 25.74
C ALA A 51 -30.07 -1.16 26.50
N PRO A 52 -28.96 -0.43 26.74
CA PRO A 52 -27.85 -0.95 27.50
C PRO A 52 -28.17 -0.93 28.99
N CYS A 53 -28.18 -2.09 29.62
CA CYS A 53 -28.00 -2.17 31.06
C CYS A 53 -26.51 -1.93 31.37
N LEU A 54 -26.15 -0.70 31.65
CA LEU A 54 -24.88 -0.35 32.31
C LEU A 54 -25.21 0.03 33.74
N SER A 55 -24.79 -0.79 34.71
CA SER A 55 -24.69 -0.41 36.10
C SER A 55 -23.63 0.66 36.28
N GLU A 56 -24.05 1.76 36.90
CA GLU A 56 -23.20 2.89 37.27
C GLU A 56 -22.09 2.45 38.23
N ALA A 57 -20.84 2.75 37.85
CA ALA A 57 -19.75 2.95 38.80
C ALA A 57 -18.73 3.90 38.19
N GLY A 58 -18.71 5.15 38.69
CA GLY A 58 -17.52 5.99 38.76
C GLY A 58 -17.14 6.75 37.48
N ALA A 59 -17.68 7.96 37.35
CA ALA A 59 -17.11 9.01 36.54
C ALA A 59 -15.83 9.51 37.19
N GLU A 60 -14.69 9.52 36.41
CA GLU A 60 -13.65 10.55 36.53
C GLU A 60 -12.74 10.53 35.29
N ASP A 61 -12.63 11.71 34.72
CA ASP A 61 -11.63 12.28 33.80
C ASP A 61 -11.18 11.53 32.54
N GLY A 62 -11.59 12.14 31.42
CA GLY A 62 -11.22 11.79 30.07
C GLY A 62 -9.76 12.08 29.72
N GLN A 63 -9.03 11.01 29.44
CA GLN A 63 -7.92 11.00 28.49
C GLN A 63 -7.87 9.63 27.84
N HIS A 64 -8.42 9.53 26.63
CA HIS A 64 -8.31 8.31 25.83
C HIS A 64 -7.00 8.31 25.05
N THR A 65 -5.95 7.78 25.66
CA THR A 65 -4.72 7.38 24.97
C THR A 65 -4.94 5.98 24.42
N VAL A 66 -5.09 5.81 23.13
CA VAL A 66 -5.11 4.50 22.45
C VAL A 66 -3.67 4.05 22.25
N VAL A 67 -3.21 3.16 23.09
CA VAL A 67 -1.94 2.43 22.91
C VAL A 67 -2.21 1.28 21.95
N ALA A 68 -1.49 1.27 20.82
CA ALA A 68 -1.54 0.18 19.86
C ALA A 68 -0.63 -0.95 20.31
N ASP A 69 -1.22 -2.09 20.66
CA ASP A 69 -0.51 -3.37 20.72
C ASP A 69 -1.30 -4.45 20.00
N GLY A 70 -0.56 -5.32 19.28
CA GLY A 70 -1.00 -6.22 18.22
C GLY A 70 -2.14 -7.19 18.53
N ALA A 71 -3.35 -6.69 18.67
CA ALA A 71 -4.58 -7.48 18.71
C ALA A 71 -5.49 -7.04 17.55
N ILE A 72 -6.21 -7.99 17.00
CA ILE A 72 -7.35 -7.77 16.10
C ILE A 72 -8.15 -6.58 16.64
N ARG A 73 -8.10 -5.43 15.96
CA ARG A 73 -8.86 -4.24 16.37
C ARG A 73 -10.34 -4.57 16.26
N THR A 74 -10.93 -4.90 17.36
CA THR A 74 -12.38 -4.85 17.58
C THR A 74 -12.87 -3.48 17.16
N ALA A 75 -14.01 -3.47 16.46
CA ALA A 75 -14.74 -2.35 15.90
C ALA A 75 -14.23 -0.99 16.38
N GLU A 76 -13.41 -0.32 15.54
CA GLU A 76 -12.97 1.05 15.78
C GLU A 76 -14.20 1.87 16.16
N GLN A 77 -14.13 2.61 17.25
CA GLN A 77 -15.17 3.56 17.60
C GLN A 77 -15.37 4.50 16.41
N LEU A 78 -16.44 4.26 15.66
CA LEU A 78 -16.80 5.08 14.53
C LEU A 78 -17.16 6.46 15.04
N TYR A 79 -16.45 7.49 14.62
CA TYR A 79 -16.84 8.84 14.95
C TYR A 79 -18.24 9.14 14.39
N GLN A 80 -19.17 9.42 15.30
CA GLN A 80 -20.50 9.93 14.98
C GLN A 80 -20.64 11.27 15.70
N LEU A 81 -20.58 12.34 14.95
CA LEU A 81 -20.65 13.71 15.47
C LEU A 81 -21.96 14.34 15.02
N ASP A 82 -22.66 14.95 15.96
CA ASP A 82 -23.93 15.65 15.71
C ASP A 82 -23.69 17.16 15.81
N PHE A 83 -23.95 17.86 14.73
CA PHE A 83 -23.84 19.32 14.68
C PHE A 83 -24.90 20.06 15.54
N ASN A 84 -25.81 19.34 16.18
CA ASN A 84 -26.62 19.91 17.25
C ASN A 84 -25.84 20.07 18.56
N GLN A 85 -24.76 19.30 18.74
CA GLN A 85 -23.87 19.37 19.92
C GLN A 85 -22.60 20.17 19.64
N TYR A 86 -22.17 20.24 18.38
CA TYR A 86 -20.95 20.91 17.95
C TYR A 86 -21.25 21.94 16.89
N GLU A 87 -20.98 23.22 17.14
CA GLU A 87 -21.03 24.25 16.11
C GLU A 87 -19.85 24.11 15.14
N LYS A 88 -18.72 23.60 15.66
CA LYS A 88 -17.46 23.47 14.92
C LYS A 88 -16.80 22.13 15.24
N ILE A 89 -16.33 21.43 14.19
CA ILE A 89 -15.61 20.16 14.27
C ILE A 89 -14.27 20.32 13.55
N THR A 90 -13.17 20.02 14.23
CA THR A 90 -11.83 20.02 13.66
C THR A 90 -11.34 18.58 13.45
N LEU A 91 -10.73 18.34 12.29
CA LEU A 91 -10.14 17.04 11.91
C LEU A 91 -8.63 17.19 11.78
N GLY A 92 -7.86 16.32 12.40
CA GLY A 92 -6.42 16.37 12.27
C GLY A 92 -5.72 15.36 13.17
N ARG A 93 -4.38 15.30 13.06
CA ARG A 93 -3.55 14.35 13.83
C ARG A 93 -3.18 14.86 15.23
N ALA A 94 -3.24 16.17 15.47
CA ALA A 94 -2.99 16.73 16.78
C ALA A 94 -4.11 16.35 17.77
N GLY A 95 -3.73 16.08 19.02
CA GLY A 95 -4.64 15.57 20.05
C GLY A 95 -5.72 16.57 20.52
N ASP A 96 -5.59 17.84 20.16
CA ASP A 96 -6.54 18.92 20.46
C ASP A 96 -7.64 19.11 19.39
N ASN A 97 -7.65 18.28 18.33
CA ASN A 97 -8.76 18.26 17.38
C ASN A 97 -9.99 17.57 17.97
N THR A 98 -11.18 17.97 17.53
CA THR A 98 -12.44 17.29 17.86
C THR A 98 -12.41 15.83 17.41
N VAL A 99 -11.81 15.55 16.25
CA VAL A 99 -11.59 14.20 15.71
C VAL A 99 -10.08 14.02 15.49
N VAL A 100 -9.49 13.17 16.31
CA VAL A 100 -8.05 12.85 16.19
C VAL A 100 -7.88 11.69 15.21
N LEU A 101 -7.24 11.98 14.08
CA LEU A 101 -6.96 11.05 13.00
C LEU A 101 -5.48 10.67 13.00
N ASP A 102 -5.13 9.60 13.72
CA ASP A 102 -3.73 9.16 13.87
C ASP A 102 -3.24 8.43 12.62
N HIS A 103 -2.82 9.20 11.63
CA HIS A 103 -2.24 8.66 10.40
C HIS A 103 -1.15 9.60 9.84
N PRO A 104 0.00 9.05 9.34
CA PRO A 104 1.12 9.84 8.84
C PRO A 104 0.78 10.75 7.65
N LEU A 105 -0.29 10.50 6.93
CA LEU A 105 -0.76 11.34 5.81
C LEU A 105 -1.69 12.48 6.24
N VAL A 106 -2.15 12.50 7.50
CA VAL A 106 -3.02 13.55 8.02
C VAL A 106 -2.17 14.66 8.64
N SER A 107 -2.44 15.92 8.29
CA SER A 107 -1.81 17.10 8.90
C SER A 107 -2.27 17.25 10.35
N ARG A 108 -1.49 17.95 11.19
CA ARG A 108 -1.83 18.17 12.60
C ARG A 108 -3.20 18.85 12.73
N TYR A 109 -3.44 19.87 11.91
CA TYR A 109 -4.75 20.50 11.70
C TYR A 109 -5.06 20.36 10.22
N HIS A 110 -6.03 19.53 9.86
CA HIS A 110 -6.21 19.13 8.47
C HIS A 110 -7.43 19.80 7.85
N ALA A 111 -8.57 19.70 8.49
CA ALA A 111 -9.82 20.27 8.02
C ALA A 111 -10.68 20.77 9.18
N GLU A 112 -11.58 21.65 8.85
CA GLU A 112 -12.55 22.22 9.76
C GLU A 112 -13.94 22.17 9.12
N LEU A 113 -14.93 21.74 9.88
CA LEU A 113 -16.33 21.82 9.52
C LEU A 113 -17.02 22.78 10.48
N GLU A 114 -17.85 23.67 9.96
CA GLU A 114 -18.58 24.67 10.73
C GLU A 114 -20.05 24.65 10.32
N ARG A 115 -20.93 24.67 11.32
CA ARG A 115 -22.36 24.83 11.10
C ARG A 115 -22.71 26.32 11.07
N ILE A 116 -23.26 26.78 9.95
CA ILE A 116 -23.74 28.14 9.76
C ILE A 116 -25.24 28.07 9.45
N GLY A 117 -26.05 28.30 10.47
CA GLY A 117 -27.51 28.11 10.39
C GLY A 117 -27.90 26.65 10.18
N ALA A 118 -28.57 26.35 9.07
CA ALA A 118 -28.98 25.00 8.71
C ALA A 118 -27.99 24.29 7.77
N ARG A 119 -26.87 24.92 7.42
CA ARG A 119 -25.89 24.39 6.46
C ARG A 119 -24.56 24.10 7.17
N ILE A 120 -23.81 23.16 6.61
CA ILE A 120 -22.49 22.80 7.07
C ILE A 120 -21.48 23.16 5.96
N GLN A 121 -20.45 23.91 6.34
CA GLN A 121 -19.34 24.28 5.50
C GLN A 121 -18.10 23.48 5.91
N ILE A 122 -17.31 23.04 4.94
CA ILE A 122 -16.01 22.43 5.18
C ILE A 122 -14.91 23.29 4.57
N ARG A 123 -13.78 23.39 5.29
CA ARG A 123 -12.60 24.12 4.87
C ARG A 123 -11.35 23.25 5.07
N ASP A 124 -10.45 23.26 4.07
CA ASP A 124 -9.10 22.68 4.20
C ASP A 124 -8.18 23.70 4.92
N LEU A 125 -7.59 23.30 6.04
CA LEU A 125 -6.67 24.12 6.83
C LEU A 125 -5.24 24.13 6.24
N HIS A 126 -5.11 24.17 4.94
CA HIS A 126 -3.85 24.10 4.21
C HIS A 126 -3.11 22.80 4.43
N SER A 127 -3.84 21.71 4.49
CA SER A 127 -3.28 20.38 4.69
C SER A 127 -2.32 19.97 3.57
N THR A 128 -1.35 19.13 3.88
CA THR A 128 -0.33 18.67 2.92
C THR A 128 -0.94 17.83 1.80
N ASN A 129 -1.84 16.91 2.15
CA ASN A 129 -2.41 15.96 1.21
C ASN A 129 -3.78 16.36 0.67
N GLY A 130 -4.42 17.37 1.28
CA GLY A 130 -5.71 17.93 0.85
C GLY A 130 -6.90 17.16 1.41
N VAL A 131 -8.03 17.84 1.38
CA VAL A 131 -9.37 17.30 1.66
C VAL A 131 -10.05 17.01 0.33
N PHE A 132 -10.81 15.92 0.26
CA PHE A 132 -11.60 15.59 -0.93
C PHE A 132 -13.08 15.52 -0.56
N VAL A 133 -13.91 16.14 -1.37
CA VAL A 133 -15.37 16.06 -1.26
C VAL A 133 -15.89 15.41 -2.54
N ASN A 134 -16.60 14.29 -2.41
CA ASN A 134 -17.11 13.50 -3.55
C ASN A 134 -16.02 13.19 -4.58
N ASN A 135 -14.86 12.77 -4.12
CA ASN A 135 -13.67 12.42 -4.92
C ASN A 135 -13.01 13.60 -5.66
N GLN A 136 -13.43 14.83 -5.37
CA GLN A 136 -12.80 16.03 -5.91
C GLN A 136 -12.04 16.77 -4.82
N ARG A 137 -10.81 17.20 -5.11
CA ARG A 137 -10.00 17.96 -4.16
C ARG A 137 -10.68 19.28 -3.84
N LEU A 138 -10.78 19.56 -2.53
CA LEU A 138 -11.35 20.81 -2.03
C LEU A 138 -10.39 21.96 -2.29
N GLU A 139 -10.90 23.06 -2.86
CA GLU A 139 -10.21 24.34 -3.00
C GLU A 139 -10.98 25.39 -2.21
N GLY A 140 -10.36 25.87 -1.13
CA GLY A 140 -11.01 26.85 -0.25
C GLY A 140 -12.08 26.22 0.64
N GLU A 141 -13.31 26.73 0.55
CA GLU A 141 -14.45 26.34 1.38
C GLU A 141 -15.61 25.85 0.51
N VAL A 142 -16.31 24.81 0.96
CA VAL A 142 -17.46 24.24 0.24
C VAL A 142 -18.59 23.96 1.22
N TRP A 143 -19.83 24.27 0.79
CA TRP A 143 -21.05 23.86 1.48
C TRP A 143 -21.34 22.38 1.21
N LEU A 144 -21.36 21.59 2.27
CA LEU A 144 -21.72 20.17 2.16
C LEU A 144 -23.23 20.00 2.00
N LYS A 145 -23.60 19.03 1.18
CA LYS A 145 -24.96 18.54 0.98
C LYS A 145 -25.15 17.22 1.71
N ASP A 146 -26.39 16.84 1.90
CA ASP A 146 -26.74 15.53 2.44
C ASP A 146 -26.14 14.42 1.57
N ASN A 147 -25.57 13.40 2.22
CA ASN A 147 -24.82 12.29 1.61
C ASN A 147 -23.49 12.65 0.92
N ASP A 148 -22.99 13.89 1.07
CA ASP A 148 -21.65 14.21 0.60
C ASP A 148 -20.60 13.39 1.36
N ARG A 149 -19.62 12.91 0.61
CA ARG A 149 -18.49 12.12 1.13
C ARG A 149 -17.28 13.00 1.28
N VAL A 150 -16.72 13.03 2.49
CA VAL A 150 -15.50 13.77 2.81
C VAL A 150 -14.38 12.76 3.06
N GLN A 151 -13.24 12.93 2.38
CA GLN A 151 -12.05 12.11 2.61
C GLN A 151 -10.90 12.98 3.13
N VAL A 152 -10.29 12.51 4.24
CA VAL A 152 -9.12 13.11 4.90
C VAL A 152 -8.07 12.02 5.10
N GLY A 153 -7.03 12.01 4.29
CA GLY A 153 -6.10 10.89 4.23
C GLY A 153 -6.84 9.57 3.92
N PRO A 154 -6.64 8.49 4.69
CA PRO A 154 -7.36 7.23 4.49
C PRO A 154 -8.78 7.23 5.05
N TYR A 155 -9.16 8.24 5.83
CA TYR A 155 -10.46 8.29 6.51
C TYR A 155 -11.54 8.85 5.60
N GLN A 156 -12.70 8.18 5.59
CA GLN A 156 -13.89 8.63 4.86
C GLN A 156 -15.02 8.92 5.84
N PHE A 157 -15.71 10.03 5.59
CA PHE A 157 -16.86 10.47 6.35
C PHE A 157 -18.03 10.74 5.41
N VAL A 158 -19.24 10.62 5.92
CA VAL A 158 -20.48 10.96 5.19
C VAL A 158 -21.30 11.90 6.07
N LEU A 159 -21.76 12.99 5.45
CA LEU A 159 -22.75 13.86 6.09
C LEU A 159 -24.14 13.29 5.83
N SER A 160 -24.93 13.10 6.89
CA SER A 160 -26.33 12.68 6.80
C SER A 160 -27.17 13.59 7.69
N GLY A 161 -27.88 14.53 7.08
CA GLY A 161 -28.52 15.62 7.78
C GLY A 161 -27.50 16.48 8.55
N LEU A 162 -27.61 16.55 9.88
CA LEU A 162 -26.66 17.21 10.77
C LEU A 162 -25.67 16.24 11.43
N ARG A 163 -25.60 14.98 10.97
CA ARG A 163 -24.70 13.96 11.50
C ARG A 163 -23.55 13.71 10.56
N PHE A 164 -22.34 13.85 11.09
CA PHE A 164 -21.09 13.56 10.37
C PHE A 164 -20.56 12.21 10.88
N ARG A 165 -20.60 11.20 10.04
CA ARG A 165 -20.28 9.82 10.43
C ARG A 165 -19.05 9.32 9.68
N GLN A 166 -18.14 8.71 10.40
CA GLN A 166 -17.05 7.97 9.79
C GLN A 166 -17.60 6.71 9.11
N ARG A 167 -17.17 6.46 7.90
CA ARG A 167 -17.45 5.21 7.20
C ARG A 167 -16.31 4.23 7.48
N ILE A 168 -16.65 2.97 7.81
CA ILE A 168 -15.65 1.89 7.86
C ILE A 168 -15.15 1.67 6.44
N ASP A 169 -13.88 1.97 6.20
CA ASP A 169 -13.21 1.57 4.97
C ASP A 169 -12.44 0.28 5.27
N THR A 170 -12.99 -0.85 4.84
CA THR A 170 -12.43 -2.19 5.05
C THR A 170 -11.20 -2.47 4.19
N GLY A 171 -10.56 -1.45 3.65
CA GLY A 171 -9.44 -1.57 2.72
C GLY A 171 -9.81 -1.17 1.30
N LEU A 172 -8.89 -1.34 0.36
CA LEU A 172 -9.07 -0.95 -1.03
C LEU A 172 -9.29 -2.18 -1.91
N GLU A 173 -10.48 -2.24 -2.52
CA GLU A 173 -10.79 -3.20 -3.58
C GLU A 173 -10.25 -2.69 -4.93
N LEU A 174 -9.59 -3.55 -5.68
CA LEU A 174 -9.09 -3.24 -7.02
C LEU A 174 -9.80 -4.12 -8.05
N VAL A 175 -10.46 -3.48 -9.03
CA VAL A 175 -11.17 -4.19 -10.10
C VAL A 175 -10.65 -3.72 -11.45
N THR A 176 -10.38 -4.66 -12.33
CA THR A 176 -10.05 -4.38 -13.73
C THR A 176 -11.16 -4.88 -14.65
N ALA A 177 -11.44 -4.15 -15.71
CA ALA A 177 -12.40 -4.53 -16.73
C ALA A 177 -11.72 -4.43 -18.11
N ASN A 178 -11.47 -5.57 -18.72
CA ASN A 178 -10.93 -5.75 -20.08
C ASN A 178 -9.69 -4.89 -20.37
N ILE A 179 -8.75 -4.79 -19.40
CA ILE A 179 -7.55 -3.99 -19.60
C ILE A 179 -6.64 -4.61 -20.66
N ARG A 180 -6.16 -3.73 -21.55
CA ARG A 180 -5.14 -4.03 -22.56
C ARG A 180 -3.98 -3.06 -22.43
N LYS A 181 -2.77 -3.53 -22.72
CA LYS A 181 -1.58 -2.68 -22.76
C LYS A 181 -0.83 -2.87 -24.04
N MET A 182 -0.86 -1.87 -24.89
CA MET A 182 -0.14 -1.84 -26.16
C MET A 182 1.08 -0.92 -26.04
N VAL A 183 2.24 -1.37 -26.51
CA VAL A 183 3.45 -0.56 -26.61
C VAL A 183 3.59 0.03 -28.02
N SER A 184 3.10 -0.67 -29.02
CA SER A 184 3.03 -0.20 -30.40
C SER A 184 1.77 -0.76 -31.05
N LYS A 185 1.43 -0.27 -32.26
CA LYS A 185 0.27 -0.79 -33.02
C LYS A 185 0.31 -2.31 -33.29
N LYS A 186 1.48 -2.96 -33.10
CA LYS A 186 1.65 -4.40 -33.38
C LYS A 186 1.99 -5.23 -32.13
N VAL A 187 2.31 -4.60 -30.98
CA VAL A 187 2.76 -5.30 -29.80
C VAL A 187 1.81 -5.01 -28.63
N ASN A 188 1.02 -6.01 -28.27
CA ASN A 188 0.16 -5.98 -27.12
C ASN A 188 0.78 -6.81 -25.99
N LEU A 189 1.05 -6.19 -24.85
CA LEU A 189 1.69 -6.83 -23.69
C LEU A 189 0.70 -7.41 -22.70
N LEU A 190 -0.56 -6.95 -22.69
CA LEU A 190 -1.64 -7.47 -21.83
C LEU A 190 -2.91 -7.63 -22.65
N GLN A 191 -3.58 -8.78 -22.50
CA GLN A 191 -4.72 -9.21 -23.33
C GLN A 191 -6.00 -9.32 -22.50
N GLU A 192 -6.87 -8.30 -22.56
CA GLU A 192 -8.24 -8.33 -22.01
C GLU A 192 -8.36 -8.87 -20.58
N ILE A 193 -7.58 -8.31 -19.67
CA ILE A 193 -7.52 -8.81 -18.30
C ILE A 193 -8.67 -8.23 -17.46
N THR A 194 -9.48 -9.11 -16.90
CA THR A 194 -10.55 -8.78 -15.95
C THR A 194 -10.29 -9.52 -14.64
N LEU A 195 -10.08 -8.76 -13.55
CA LEU A 195 -9.72 -9.27 -12.23
C LEU A 195 -10.50 -8.51 -11.16
N ARG A 196 -10.72 -9.16 -10.02
CA ARG A 196 -11.23 -8.55 -8.80
C ARG A 196 -10.37 -8.97 -7.62
N ILE A 197 -9.65 -8.03 -7.06
CA ILE A 197 -8.85 -8.20 -5.85
C ILE A 197 -9.59 -7.52 -4.71
N LYS A 198 -10.01 -8.31 -3.72
CA LYS A 198 -10.76 -7.82 -2.57
C LYS A 198 -9.84 -7.08 -1.59
N PRO A 199 -10.39 -6.23 -0.71
CA PRO A 199 -9.61 -5.63 0.36
C PRO A 199 -8.87 -6.67 1.20
N MET A 200 -7.65 -6.36 1.63
CA MET A 200 -6.82 -7.18 2.51
C MET A 200 -6.38 -8.53 1.91
N GLU A 201 -6.62 -8.76 0.62
CA GLU A 201 -6.10 -9.96 -0.06
C GLU A 201 -4.59 -9.82 -0.32
N PHE A 202 -3.89 -10.93 -0.12
CA PHE A 202 -2.52 -11.13 -0.53
C PHE A 202 -2.50 -11.91 -1.85
N VAL A 203 -2.08 -11.25 -2.95
CA VAL A 203 -2.17 -11.79 -4.31
C VAL A 203 -0.78 -11.94 -4.92
N ALA A 204 -0.46 -13.13 -5.43
CA ALA A 204 0.75 -13.38 -6.19
C ALA A 204 0.48 -13.34 -7.70
N VAL A 205 1.31 -12.61 -8.44
CA VAL A 205 1.36 -12.64 -9.91
C VAL A 205 2.53 -13.52 -10.33
N VAL A 206 2.24 -14.63 -10.94
CA VAL A 206 3.22 -15.63 -11.33
C VAL A 206 3.16 -15.90 -12.83
N GLY A 207 4.25 -16.34 -13.43
CA GLY A 207 4.35 -16.60 -14.86
C GLY A 207 5.80 -16.57 -15.33
N MET A 208 6.02 -17.02 -16.57
CA MET A 208 7.34 -17.04 -17.18
C MET A 208 7.95 -15.65 -17.34
N SER A 209 9.28 -15.62 -17.55
CA SER A 209 9.94 -14.37 -17.97
C SER A 209 9.31 -13.88 -19.28
N GLY A 210 9.02 -12.57 -19.35
CA GLY A 210 8.37 -11.97 -20.52
C GLY A 210 6.86 -12.22 -20.66
N SER A 211 6.19 -12.83 -19.65
CA SER A 211 4.72 -12.99 -19.67
C SER A 211 3.93 -11.71 -19.37
N GLY A 212 4.60 -10.61 -19.03
CA GLY A 212 3.93 -9.33 -18.75
C GLY A 212 3.63 -9.04 -17.29
N LYS A 213 4.23 -9.77 -16.31
CA LYS A 213 3.98 -9.59 -14.86
C LYS A 213 4.22 -8.16 -14.37
N THR A 214 5.42 -7.62 -14.60
CA THR A 214 5.77 -6.23 -14.27
C THR A 214 4.88 -5.23 -15.01
N THR A 215 4.50 -5.53 -16.26
CA THR A 215 3.57 -4.68 -17.03
C THR A 215 2.18 -4.68 -16.38
N LEU A 216 1.69 -5.83 -15.93
CA LEU A 216 0.42 -5.92 -15.20
C LEU A 216 0.51 -5.13 -13.89
N LEU A 217 1.56 -5.34 -13.09
CA LEU A 217 1.77 -4.63 -11.84
C LEU A 217 1.79 -3.11 -12.03
N ASN A 218 2.52 -2.62 -13.04
CA ASN A 218 2.60 -1.21 -13.40
C ASN A 218 1.24 -0.64 -13.87
N THR A 219 0.43 -1.46 -14.52
CA THR A 219 -0.90 -1.07 -14.96
C THR A 219 -1.87 -0.99 -13.79
N LEU A 220 -1.85 -1.98 -12.88
CA LEU A 220 -2.69 -2.01 -11.69
C LEU A 220 -2.35 -0.88 -10.70
N SER A 221 -1.08 -0.51 -10.57
CA SER A 221 -0.62 0.58 -9.69
C SER A 221 -0.86 1.99 -10.28
N GLY A 222 -1.23 2.09 -11.55
CA GLY A 222 -1.37 3.38 -12.25
C GLY A 222 -0.04 4.01 -12.69
N TYR A 223 1.12 3.36 -12.45
CA TYR A 223 2.43 3.84 -12.89
C TYR A 223 2.52 3.89 -14.43
N SER A 224 1.97 2.89 -15.10
CA SER A 224 1.86 2.84 -16.56
C SER A 224 0.44 2.44 -16.98
N PRO A 225 -0.49 3.42 -17.13
CA PRO A 225 -1.90 3.17 -17.39
C PRO A 225 -2.17 2.23 -18.56
N ALA A 226 -3.26 1.47 -18.49
CA ALA A 226 -3.75 0.64 -19.60
C ALA A 226 -3.99 1.48 -20.84
N THR A 227 -3.82 0.89 -22.02
CA THR A 227 -4.15 1.54 -23.31
C THR A 227 -5.65 1.50 -23.56
N ASP A 228 -6.31 0.43 -23.09
CA ASP A 228 -7.75 0.20 -23.21
C ASP A 228 -8.27 -0.53 -21.97
N GLY A 229 -9.59 -0.48 -21.74
CA GLY A 229 -10.20 -0.97 -20.52
C GLY A 229 -10.09 0.03 -19.36
N ARG A 230 -10.38 -0.43 -18.15
CA ARG A 230 -10.35 0.43 -16.96
C ARG A 230 -9.85 -0.31 -15.73
N VAL A 231 -9.23 0.44 -14.82
CA VAL A 231 -8.87 0.00 -13.46
C VAL A 231 -9.62 0.89 -12.48
N THR A 232 -10.33 0.28 -11.54
CA THR A 232 -11.06 1.01 -10.50
C THR A 232 -10.58 0.59 -9.12
N VAL A 233 -10.54 1.54 -8.21
CA VAL A 233 -10.29 1.32 -6.78
C VAL A 233 -11.55 1.76 -6.02
N ASN A 234 -12.18 0.85 -5.28
CA ASN A 234 -13.47 1.07 -4.63
C ASN A 234 -14.53 1.68 -5.59
N GLY A 235 -14.56 1.21 -6.86
CA GLY A 235 -15.49 1.67 -7.89
C GLY A 235 -15.12 3.00 -8.55
N ILE A 236 -14.03 3.67 -8.14
CA ILE A 236 -13.55 4.94 -8.69
C ILE A 236 -12.44 4.65 -9.71
N ASP A 237 -12.51 5.26 -10.89
CA ASP A 237 -11.49 5.11 -11.95
C ASP A 237 -10.13 5.63 -11.45
N LEU A 238 -9.16 4.71 -11.32
CA LEU A 238 -7.83 4.99 -10.79
C LEU A 238 -7.08 6.03 -11.62
N TYR A 239 -7.16 5.95 -12.94
CA TYR A 239 -6.35 6.81 -13.80
C TYR A 239 -6.88 8.23 -13.88
N LYS A 240 -8.22 8.41 -13.81
CA LYS A 240 -8.85 9.73 -13.79
C LYS A 240 -8.70 10.45 -12.45
N HIS A 241 -8.63 9.67 -11.37
CA HIS A 241 -8.58 10.18 -10.00
C HIS A 241 -7.31 9.73 -9.27
N TYR A 242 -6.18 9.65 -9.96
CA TYR A 242 -4.92 9.16 -9.41
C TYR A 242 -4.48 9.94 -8.16
N ASP A 243 -4.68 11.25 -8.14
CA ASP A 243 -4.35 12.10 -7.00
C ASP A 243 -5.06 11.70 -5.69
N LEU A 244 -6.24 11.08 -5.79
CA LEU A 244 -7.00 10.57 -4.65
C LEU A 244 -6.29 9.34 -4.01
N PHE A 245 -5.66 8.50 -4.82
CA PHE A 245 -5.10 7.21 -4.40
C PHE A 245 -3.57 7.20 -4.30
N ARG A 246 -2.87 8.19 -4.85
CA ARG A 246 -1.40 8.18 -4.95
C ARG A 246 -0.68 7.98 -3.61
N ASN A 247 -1.29 8.42 -2.51
CA ASN A 247 -0.72 8.28 -1.17
C ASN A 247 -1.10 6.94 -0.52
N ASP A 248 -2.12 6.25 -1.05
CA ASP A 248 -2.56 4.93 -0.62
C ASP A 248 -1.85 3.80 -1.37
N ILE A 249 -1.08 4.15 -2.41
CA ILE A 249 -0.34 3.20 -3.24
C ILE A 249 1.14 3.25 -2.85
N GLY A 250 1.67 2.10 -2.40
CA GLY A 250 3.10 1.85 -2.27
C GLY A 250 3.58 0.97 -3.41
N TYR A 251 4.75 1.27 -3.98
CA TYR A 251 5.34 0.51 -5.07
C TYR A 251 6.83 0.25 -4.82
N VAL A 252 7.19 -1.02 -4.68
CA VAL A 252 8.57 -1.47 -4.52
C VAL A 252 9.06 -2.08 -5.84
N PRO A 253 10.01 -1.44 -6.54
CA PRO A 253 10.53 -1.96 -7.80
C PRO A 253 11.49 -3.14 -7.58
N GLN A 254 11.75 -3.89 -8.64
CA GLN A 254 12.66 -5.04 -8.63
C GLN A 254 14.08 -4.67 -8.19
N LYS A 255 14.59 -3.50 -8.68
CA LYS A 255 15.90 -2.97 -8.29
C LYS A 255 15.75 -2.10 -7.05
N ASP A 256 16.59 -2.35 -6.06
CA ASP A 256 16.60 -1.54 -4.85
C ASP A 256 17.04 -0.10 -5.16
N ILE A 257 16.29 0.87 -4.62
CA ILE A 257 16.49 2.31 -4.86
C ILE A 257 17.05 3.04 -3.65
N VAL A 258 17.53 2.30 -2.66
CA VAL A 258 18.10 2.86 -1.43
C VAL A 258 19.59 3.15 -1.59
N HIS A 259 20.06 4.21 -0.93
CA HIS A 259 21.48 4.57 -0.92
C HIS A 259 22.24 3.70 0.08
N THR A 260 23.15 2.89 -0.42
CA THR A 260 23.87 1.87 0.35
C THR A 260 24.84 2.44 1.37
N GLU A 261 25.26 3.68 1.22
CA GLU A 261 26.15 4.42 2.13
C GLU A 261 25.42 4.83 3.45
N LEU A 262 24.10 4.97 3.40
CA LEU A 262 23.30 5.37 4.55
C LEU A 262 23.00 4.16 5.45
N THR A 263 22.60 4.44 6.71
CA THR A 263 21.98 3.45 7.57
C THR A 263 20.47 3.38 7.33
N PRO A 264 19.78 2.25 7.62
CA PRO A 264 18.33 2.13 7.49
C PRO A 264 17.58 3.29 8.15
N ARG A 265 17.90 3.62 9.41
CA ARG A 265 17.29 4.75 10.11
C ARG A 265 17.46 6.07 9.36
N THR A 266 18.67 6.33 8.88
CA THR A 266 18.97 7.58 8.18
C THR A 266 18.23 7.65 6.83
N ALA A 267 18.21 6.55 6.07
CA ALA A 267 17.51 6.47 4.80
C ALA A 267 16.01 6.72 4.99
N LEU A 268 15.39 6.05 5.96
CA LEU A 268 13.98 6.21 6.30
C LEU A 268 13.67 7.62 6.83
N ASP A 269 14.56 8.25 7.63
CA ASP A 269 14.34 9.63 8.11
C ASP A 269 14.31 10.64 6.95
N TYR A 270 15.21 10.52 5.96
CA TYR A 270 15.14 11.38 4.77
C TYR A 270 13.84 11.18 3.97
N VAL A 271 13.37 9.96 3.86
CA VAL A 271 12.07 9.67 3.21
C VAL A 271 10.91 10.23 4.02
N ALA A 272 10.92 10.08 5.35
CA ALA A 272 9.91 10.65 6.23
C ALA A 272 9.84 12.18 6.09
N ARG A 273 10.98 12.88 6.02
CA ARG A 273 11.03 14.33 5.79
C ARG A 273 10.43 14.76 4.45
N LEU A 274 10.50 13.90 3.42
CA LEU A 274 9.98 14.18 2.09
C LEU A 274 8.50 13.81 1.92
N ARG A 275 8.04 12.72 2.55
CA ARG A 275 6.71 12.14 2.33
C ARG A 275 5.69 12.49 3.42
N MET A 276 6.13 12.66 4.67
CA MET A 276 5.24 13.05 5.76
C MET A 276 4.85 14.54 5.65
N PRO A 277 3.70 14.94 6.22
CA PRO A 277 3.27 16.33 6.25
C PRO A 277 4.34 17.30 6.75
N ALA A 278 4.33 18.51 6.21
CA ALA A 278 5.35 19.51 6.53
C ALA A 278 5.34 19.95 7.99
N ASP A 279 4.20 19.81 8.65
CA ASP A 279 3.94 20.13 10.05
C ASP A 279 4.32 18.99 11.02
N SER A 280 4.79 17.84 10.50
CA SER A 280 5.28 16.74 11.36
C SER A 280 6.52 17.15 12.14
N ASN A 281 6.47 16.96 13.46
CA ASN A 281 7.60 17.28 14.33
C ASN A 281 8.69 16.19 14.25
N PRO A 282 9.92 16.43 14.75
CA PRO A 282 11.00 15.46 14.71
C PRO A 282 10.69 14.15 15.47
N GLN A 283 9.93 14.22 16.56
CA GLN A 283 9.57 13.06 17.38
C GLN A 283 8.58 12.16 16.64
N GLU A 284 7.56 12.73 16.00
CA GLU A 284 6.60 11.98 15.16
C GLU A 284 7.29 11.26 14.00
N ARG A 285 8.26 11.91 13.35
CA ARG A 285 9.05 11.27 12.29
C ARG A 285 9.93 10.15 12.83
N ALA A 286 10.60 10.38 13.97
CA ALA A 286 11.43 9.36 14.61
C ALA A 286 10.61 8.14 15.03
N GLN A 287 9.39 8.36 15.54
CA GLN A 287 8.47 7.27 15.90
C GLN A 287 8.03 6.49 14.67
N ALA A 288 7.59 7.17 13.59
CA ALA A 288 7.20 6.50 12.35
C ALA A 288 8.34 5.66 11.75
N VAL A 289 9.59 6.15 11.83
CA VAL A 289 10.77 5.39 11.41
C VAL A 289 11.01 4.18 12.32
N ALA A 290 10.86 4.34 13.63
CA ALA A 290 11.03 3.24 14.59
C ALA A 290 9.98 2.15 14.39
N ASP A 291 8.73 2.53 14.18
CA ASP A 291 7.63 1.60 13.90
C ASP A 291 7.92 0.76 12.64
N VAL A 292 8.32 1.41 11.54
CA VAL A 292 8.67 0.72 10.29
C VAL A 292 9.87 -0.21 10.47
N LEU A 293 10.90 0.21 11.20
CA LEU A 293 12.07 -0.65 11.49
C LEU A 293 11.66 -1.89 12.31
N SER A 294 10.73 -1.72 13.26
CA SER A 294 10.17 -2.81 14.06
C SER A 294 9.32 -3.75 13.23
N ASP A 295 8.41 -3.21 12.39
CA ASP A 295 7.55 -4.02 11.51
C ASP A 295 8.35 -4.93 10.56
N LEU A 296 9.55 -4.48 10.17
CA LEU A 296 10.45 -5.15 9.24
C LEU A 296 11.57 -5.97 9.92
N ASP A 297 11.56 -6.10 11.24
CA ASP A 297 12.62 -6.77 12.02
C ASP A 297 14.03 -6.21 11.72
N LEU A 298 14.14 -4.88 11.58
CA LEU A 298 15.39 -4.16 11.29
C LEU A 298 15.91 -3.31 12.46
N THR A 299 15.29 -3.37 13.62
CA THR A 299 15.61 -2.53 14.80
C THR A 299 17.08 -2.67 15.21
N GLU A 300 17.60 -3.90 15.28
CA GLU A 300 19.00 -4.15 15.64
C GLU A 300 20.00 -3.75 14.54
N ARG A 301 19.54 -3.58 13.32
CA ARG A 301 20.34 -3.20 12.15
C ARG A 301 20.14 -1.75 11.75
N ALA A 302 19.39 -0.98 12.52
CA ALA A 302 18.98 0.39 12.21
C ALA A 302 20.17 1.34 11.94
N GLU A 303 21.30 1.12 12.61
CA GLU A 303 22.52 1.94 12.51
C GLU A 303 23.65 1.29 11.68
N VAL A 304 23.42 0.09 11.15
CA VAL A 304 24.40 -0.59 10.29
C VAL A 304 24.29 -0.02 8.86
N PRO A 305 25.41 0.36 8.22
CA PRO A 305 25.37 0.79 6.81
C PRO A 305 24.67 -0.22 5.91
N ILE A 306 23.79 0.25 5.03
CA ILE A 306 22.98 -0.60 4.14
C ILE A 306 23.87 -1.49 3.26
N SER A 307 25.06 -1.00 2.88
CA SER A 307 26.07 -1.79 2.14
C SER A 307 26.57 -3.04 2.87
N ARG A 308 26.35 -3.14 4.18
CA ARG A 308 26.75 -4.29 5.01
C ARG A 308 25.57 -5.21 5.39
N LEU A 309 24.39 -4.92 4.91
CA LEU A 309 23.20 -5.73 5.14
C LEU A 309 23.18 -6.94 4.20
N SER A 310 22.52 -8.02 4.66
CA SER A 310 22.20 -9.14 3.76
C SER A 310 21.21 -8.72 2.67
N GLY A 311 21.11 -9.47 1.58
CA GLY A 311 20.16 -9.21 0.49
C GLY A 311 18.71 -9.09 0.98
N GLY A 312 18.28 -9.97 1.89
CA GLY A 312 16.95 -9.90 2.49
C GLY A 312 16.74 -8.66 3.36
N GLN A 313 17.73 -8.25 4.14
CA GLN A 313 17.69 -7.02 4.93
C GLN A 313 17.64 -5.77 4.04
N LEU A 314 18.41 -5.75 2.96
CA LEU A 314 18.38 -4.68 1.96
C LEU A 314 16.96 -4.55 1.34
N LYS A 315 16.35 -5.66 0.94
CA LYS A 315 14.96 -5.69 0.43
C LYS A 315 13.97 -5.18 1.47
N ARG A 316 14.11 -5.56 2.73
CA ARG A 316 13.27 -5.03 3.81
C ARG A 316 13.42 -3.52 3.97
N VAL A 317 14.63 -2.95 3.84
CA VAL A 317 14.82 -1.48 3.84
C VAL A 317 14.08 -0.83 2.67
N SER A 318 14.18 -1.41 1.45
CA SER A 318 13.45 -0.91 0.27
C SER A 318 11.94 -0.93 0.46
N ILE A 319 11.41 -1.98 1.09
CA ILE A 319 10.00 -2.08 1.50
C ILE A 319 9.66 -0.99 2.54
N GLY A 320 10.54 -0.74 3.51
CA GLY A 320 10.35 0.25 4.56
C GLY A 320 10.21 1.68 4.04
N VAL A 321 10.88 2.01 2.95
CA VAL A 321 10.74 3.31 2.27
C VAL A 321 9.29 3.57 1.87
N GLU A 322 8.59 2.56 1.40
CA GLU A 322 7.19 2.68 1.02
C GLU A 322 6.22 2.58 2.20
N LEU A 323 6.55 1.79 3.24
CA LEU A 323 5.70 1.59 4.41
C LEU A 323 5.54 2.83 5.30
N LEU A 324 6.45 3.81 5.22
CA LEU A 324 6.37 5.07 5.99
C LEU A 324 5.05 5.84 5.80
N THR A 325 4.42 5.71 4.63
CA THR A 325 3.13 6.33 4.34
C THR A 325 1.94 5.45 4.68
N LYS A 326 2.18 4.25 5.22
CA LYS A 326 1.15 3.23 5.53
C LYS A 326 0.20 3.00 4.34
N PRO A 327 0.71 2.61 3.15
CA PRO A 327 -0.14 2.43 1.97
C PRO A 327 -1.15 1.30 2.19
N ARG A 328 -2.37 1.46 1.67
CA ARG A 328 -3.44 0.45 1.73
C ARG A 328 -3.41 -0.51 0.54
N LEU A 329 -2.85 -0.08 -0.61
CA LEU A 329 -2.51 -0.91 -1.76
C LEU A 329 -0.99 -1.01 -1.88
N PHE A 330 -0.45 -2.21 -1.86
CA PHE A 330 0.98 -2.41 -1.83
C PHE A 330 1.43 -3.33 -2.97
N PHE A 331 2.21 -2.78 -3.90
CA PHE A 331 2.72 -3.44 -5.08
C PHE A 331 4.21 -3.72 -4.95
N LEU A 332 4.62 -4.97 -5.20
CA LEU A 332 6.01 -5.39 -5.11
C LEU A 332 6.42 -6.16 -6.36
N ASP A 333 7.48 -5.71 -7.00
CA ASP A 333 8.02 -6.36 -8.20
C ASP A 333 9.23 -7.21 -7.82
N GLU A 334 9.05 -8.53 -7.78
CA GLU A 334 10.06 -9.54 -7.44
C GLU A 334 10.84 -9.27 -6.13
N PRO A 335 10.17 -9.01 -4.99
CA PRO A 335 10.85 -8.68 -3.74
C PRO A 335 11.70 -9.84 -3.18
N THR A 336 11.50 -11.05 -3.67
CA THR A 336 12.19 -12.27 -3.24
C THR A 336 13.31 -12.68 -4.20
N SER A 337 13.52 -11.95 -5.29
CA SER A 337 14.54 -12.28 -6.29
C SER A 337 15.95 -12.24 -5.70
N GLY A 338 16.73 -13.31 -5.92
CA GLY A 338 18.11 -13.45 -5.46
C GLY A 338 18.26 -13.78 -3.97
N LEU A 339 17.18 -14.10 -3.27
CA LEU A 339 17.22 -14.56 -1.89
C LEU A 339 17.37 -16.09 -1.81
N ASP A 340 17.95 -16.57 -0.73
CA ASP A 340 17.93 -18.00 -0.41
C ASP A 340 16.51 -18.46 0.01
N PRO A 341 16.18 -19.75 -0.08
CA PRO A 341 14.82 -20.24 0.17
C PRO A 341 14.27 -19.93 1.57
N GLY A 342 15.12 -19.84 2.59
CA GLY A 342 14.71 -19.52 3.95
C GLY A 342 14.32 -18.04 4.06
N THR A 343 15.19 -17.14 3.57
CA THR A 343 14.93 -15.70 3.53
C THR A 343 13.74 -15.35 2.63
N GLU A 344 13.55 -16.10 1.52
CA GLU A 344 12.38 -15.97 0.66
C GLU A 344 11.08 -16.28 1.41
N TYR A 345 11.04 -17.39 2.14
CA TYR A 345 9.88 -17.76 2.97
C TYR A 345 9.56 -16.69 4.02
N GLU A 346 10.59 -16.19 4.73
CA GLU A 346 10.41 -15.11 5.71
C GLU A 346 9.87 -13.81 5.07
N MET A 347 10.31 -13.49 3.86
CA MET A 347 9.79 -12.35 3.10
C MET A 347 8.31 -12.54 2.75
N MET A 348 7.92 -13.73 2.31
CA MET A 348 6.51 -14.04 2.01
C MET A 348 5.63 -13.99 3.28
N ARG A 349 6.14 -14.46 4.43
CA ARG A 349 5.45 -14.31 5.72
C ARG A 349 5.29 -12.84 6.12
N LEU A 350 6.32 -12.02 5.89
CA LEU A 350 6.23 -10.58 6.11
C LEU A 350 5.12 -9.96 5.26
N MET A 351 5.01 -10.31 3.97
CA MET A 351 3.93 -9.84 3.10
C MET A 351 2.56 -10.28 3.60
N ARG A 352 2.42 -11.55 4.07
CA ARG A 352 1.19 -12.03 4.70
C ARG A 352 0.82 -11.19 5.94
N LYS A 353 1.78 -10.96 6.84
CA LYS A 353 1.59 -10.10 8.02
C LYS A 353 1.10 -8.70 7.62
N LEU A 354 1.68 -8.11 6.57
CA LEU A 354 1.24 -6.79 6.08
C LEU A 354 -0.19 -6.81 5.55
N ALA A 355 -0.61 -7.89 4.89
CA ALA A 355 -1.99 -8.04 4.43
C ALA A 355 -2.95 -8.22 5.61
N ASP A 356 -2.60 -9.04 6.60
CA ASP A 356 -3.38 -9.25 7.83
C ASP A 356 -3.55 -7.95 8.64
N GLN A 357 -2.62 -7.00 8.51
CA GLN A 357 -2.70 -5.66 9.09
C GLN A 357 -3.61 -4.69 8.32
N GLY A 358 -4.38 -5.16 7.33
CA GLY A 358 -5.38 -4.36 6.61
C GLY A 358 -4.91 -3.81 5.26
N ARG A 359 -3.83 -4.30 4.69
CA ARG A 359 -3.32 -3.88 3.37
C ARG A 359 -3.70 -4.88 2.29
N THR A 360 -4.03 -4.41 1.10
CA THR A 360 -4.09 -5.28 -0.08
C THR A 360 -2.71 -5.36 -0.70
N VAL A 361 -2.12 -6.56 -0.72
CA VAL A 361 -0.74 -6.79 -1.17
C VAL A 361 -0.74 -7.54 -2.49
N ILE A 362 -0.09 -6.98 -3.51
CA ILE A 362 0.05 -7.60 -4.83
C ILE A 362 1.53 -7.69 -5.16
N LEU A 363 2.04 -8.90 -5.30
CA LEU A 363 3.45 -9.09 -5.61
C LEU A 363 3.66 -9.94 -6.86
N VAL A 364 4.69 -9.60 -7.61
CA VAL A 364 5.25 -10.47 -8.65
C VAL A 364 6.30 -11.36 -8.02
N THR A 365 6.22 -12.67 -8.26
CA THR A 365 7.23 -13.61 -7.76
C THR A 365 7.47 -14.78 -8.72
N HIS A 366 8.65 -15.36 -8.60
CA HIS A 366 9.01 -16.65 -9.17
C HIS A 366 9.02 -17.77 -8.12
N ALA A 367 8.77 -17.43 -6.85
CA ALA A 367 8.80 -18.28 -5.68
C ALA A 367 7.56 -19.18 -5.60
N THR A 368 7.49 -20.21 -6.39
CA THR A 368 6.33 -21.10 -6.51
C THR A 368 5.98 -21.83 -5.21
N LYS A 369 6.98 -22.22 -4.42
CA LYS A 369 6.77 -22.99 -3.19
C LYS A 369 6.01 -22.21 -2.10
N ASN A 370 6.13 -20.90 -2.09
CA ASN A 370 5.58 -20.04 -1.06
C ASN A 370 4.24 -19.37 -1.44
N VAL A 371 3.74 -19.66 -2.65
CA VAL A 371 2.47 -19.11 -3.17
C VAL A 371 1.26 -19.54 -2.33
N MET A 372 1.36 -20.66 -1.61
CA MET A 372 0.31 -21.12 -0.66
C MET A 372 0.04 -20.14 0.50
N LEU A 373 0.92 -19.18 0.76
CA LEU A 373 0.69 -18.10 1.74
C LEU A 373 -0.23 -16.99 1.22
N CYS A 374 -0.50 -16.99 -0.10
CA CYS A 374 -1.36 -16.00 -0.74
C CYS A 374 -2.83 -16.43 -0.68
N ASP A 375 -3.75 -15.44 -0.67
CA ASP A 375 -5.18 -15.69 -0.80
C ASP A 375 -5.55 -16.04 -2.24
N LYS A 376 -4.85 -15.41 -3.20
CA LYS A 376 -5.06 -15.64 -4.64
C LYS A 376 -3.76 -15.63 -5.43
N VAL A 377 -3.82 -16.29 -6.57
CA VAL A 377 -2.73 -16.34 -7.55
C VAL A 377 -3.25 -15.98 -8.94
N ILE A 378 -2.48 -15.17 -9.67
CA ILE A 378 -2.70 -14.84 -11.08
C ILE A 378 -1.62 -15.57 -11.88
N PHE A 379 -1.99 -16.56 -12.68
CA PHE A 379 -1.08 -17.21 -13.63
C PHE A 379 -1.13 -16.50 -14.97
N LEU A 380 0.00 -15.92 -15.37
CA LEU A 380 0.19 -15.29 -16.69
C LEU A 380 0.91 -16.24 -17.64
N ALA A 381 0.25 -16.62 -18.73
CA ALA A 381 0.87 -17.23 -19.89
C ALA A 381 1.58 -16.17 -20.76
N ARG A 382 2.38 -16.61 -21.73
CA ARG A 382 3.14 -15.73 -22.63
C ARG A 382 2.22 -14.74 -23.35
N GLY A 383 2.71 -13.50 -23.54
CA GLY A 383 1.97 -12.46 -24.26
C GLY A 383 0.87 -11.77 -23.43
N GLY A 384 0.92 -11.86 -22.11
CA GLY A 384 0.01 -11.14 -21.21
C GLY A 384 -1.39 -11.74 -21.12
N HIS A 385 -1.50 -13.05 -21.27
CA HIS A 385 -2.73 -13.81 -21.17
C HIS A 385 -2.92 -14.36 -19.75
N VAL A 386 -4.05 -14.10 -19.11
CA VAL A 386 -4.39 -14.70 -17.81
C VAL A 386 -4.90 -16.13 -18.05
N ALA A 387 -4.11 -17.09 -17.59
CA ALA A 387 -4.47 -18.52 -17.67
C ALA A 387 -5.30 -18.99 -16.47
N PHE A 388 -5.17 -18.31 -15.32
CA PHE A 388 -5.94 -18.61 -14.11
C PHE A 388 -5.88 -17.45 -13.12
N PHE A 389 -6.96 -17.26 -12.37
CA PHE A 389 -7.05 -16.35 -11.22
C PHE A 389 -7.99 -16.97 -10.16
N GLY A 390 -7.48 -17.28 -8.99
CA GLY A 390 -8.23 -17.91 -7.90
C GLY A 390 -7.33 -18.28 -6.74
N ALA A 391 -7.82 -19.08 -5.80
CA ALA A 391 -7.03 -19.56 -4.68
C ALA A 391 -5.90 -20.50 -5.15
N PRO A 392 -4.77 -20.60 -4.42
CA PRO A 392 -3.64 -21.43 -4.82
C PRO A 392 -3.99 -22.93 -4.97
N ASP A 393 -4.79 -23.49 -4.09
CA ASP A 393 -5.26 -24.87 -4.14
C ASP A 393 -6.20 -25.14 -5.33
N GLU A 394 -7.06 -24.17 -5.65
CA GLU A 394 -7.90 -24.22 -6.85
C GLU A 394 -7.06 -24.21 -8.12
N ALA A 395 -5.94 -23.45 -8.15
CA ALA A 395 -5.02 -23.46 -9.28
C ALA A 395 -4.40 -24.85 -9.50
N LEU A 396 -3.94 -25.52 -8.45
CA LEU A 396 -3.40 -26.88 -8.55
C LEU A 396 -4.45 -27.85 -9.11
N THR A 397 -5.67 -27.79 -8.61
CA THR A 397 -6.80 -28.60 -9.07
C THR A 397 -7.16 -28.30 -10.54
N TYR A 398 -7.21 -27.02 -10.91
CA TYR A 398 -7.50 -26.58 -12.27
C TYR A 398 -6.46 -27.08 -13.27
N PHE A 399 -5.18 -26.93 -12.98
CA PHE A 399 -4.13 -27.35 -13.91
C PHE A 399 -3.91 -28.86 -13.91
N ASP A 400 -4.25 -29.59 -12.83
CA ASP A 400 -4.14 -31.04 -12.79
C ASP A 400 -5.03 -31.72 -13.84
N GLN A 401 -6.15 -31.09 -14.25
CA GLN A 401 -7.03 -31.62 -15.29
C GLN A 401 -6.32 -31.80 -16.64
N PHE A 402 -5.26 -31.03 -16.89
CA PHE A 402 -4.50 -31.05 -18.14
C PHE A 402 -3.28 -31.96 -18.11
N ARG A 403 -3.10 -32.74 -17.01
CA ARG A 403 -2.08 -33.77 -16.89
C ARG A 403 -2.59 -35.10 -17.43
N THR A 404 -1.67 -35.88 -18.01
CA THR A 404 -1.97 -37.25 -18.41
C THR A 404 -2.17 -38.15 -17.19
N LEU A 405 -2.88 -39.27 -17.35
CA LEU A 405 -3.06 -40.25 -16.28
C LEU A 405 -1.72 -40.74 -15.70
N ARG A 406 -0.73 -40.92 -16.56
CA ARG A 406 0.62 -41.35 -16.15
C ARG A 406 1.30 -40.30 -15.27
N GLU A 407 1.23 -39.05 -15.63
CA GLU A 407 1.80 -37.95 -14.82
C GLU A 407 1.13 -37.82 -13.45
N ARG A 408 -0.18 -38.00 -13.37
CA ARG A 408 -0.93 -37.97 -12.10
C ARG A 408 -0.55 -39.12 -11.18
N GLN A 409 -0.27 -40.33 -11.75
CA GLN A 409 0.14 -41.47 -10.98
C GLN A 409 1.59 -41.37 -10.47
N GLN A 410 2.47 -40.64 -11.19
CA GLN A 410 3.88 -40.53 -10.85
C GLN A 410 4.18 -39.50 -9.75
N LYS A 411 3.45 -38.41 -9.71
CA LYS A 411 3.72 -37.27 -8.80
C LYS A 411 2.44 -36.51 -8.51
N GLN A 412 2.30 -36.03 -7.29
CA GLN A 412 1.28 -35.03 -6.94
C GLN A 412 1.56 -33.70 -7.69
N MET A 413 0.51 -32.95 -8.01
CA MET A 413 0.62 -31.66 -8.69
C MET A 413 1.34 -30.63 -7.82
N GLU A 414 2.34 -29.96 -8.37
CA GLU A 414 3.06 -28.86 -7.75
C GLU A 414 3.00 -27.60 -8.63
N PHE A 415 3.26 -26.43 -8.05
CA PHE A 415 3.21 -25.17 -8.81
C PHE A 415 4.23 -25.13 -9.96
N ASP A 416 5.38 -25.76 -9.81
CA ASP A 416 6.39 -25.85 -10.88
C ASP A 416 5.88 -26.63 -12.10
N ASP A 417 4.95 -27.57 -11.90
CA ASP A 417 4.35 -28.34 -12.99
C ASP A 417 3.40 -27.45 -13.82
N ILE A 418 2.80 -26.42 -13.21
CA ILE A 418 1.95 -25.45 -13.93
C ILE A 418 2.75 -24.72 -15.01
N TYR A 419 3.99 -24.33 -14.72
CA TYR A 419 4.85 -23.69 -15.72
C TYR A 419 5.15 -24.62 -16.90
N ARG A 420 5.34 -25.92 -16.65
CA ARG A 420 5.53 -26.92 -17.72
C ARG A 420 4.27 -27.07 -18.56
N ILE A 421 3.11 -27.11 -17.93
CA ILE A 421 1.81 -27.21 -18.60
C ILE A 421 1.57 -25.99 -19.49
N LEU A 422 1.78 -24.77 -18.97
CA LEU A 422 1.58 -23.52 -19.71
C LEU A 422 2.57 -23.32 -20.87
N ASN A 423 3.74 -23.98 -20.82
CA ASN A 423 4.73 -23.91 -21.90
C ASN A 423 4.60 -25.02 -22.94
N ASP A 424 3.82 -26.05 -22.68
CA ASP A 424 3.60 -27.13 -23.62
C ASP A 424 2.53 -26.74 -24.64
N GLU A 425 2.96 -26.33 -25.83
CA GLU A 425 2.07 -25.94 -26.93
C GLU A 425 1.08 -27.03 -27.34
N LYS A 426 1.41 -28.32 -27.05
CA LYS A 426 0.48 -29.44 -27.30
C LYS A 426 -0.71 -29.43 -26.34
N ARG A 427 -0.59 -28.79 -25.18
CA ARG A 427 -1.65 -28.67 -24.17
C ARG A 427 -2.51 -27.45 -24.37
N GLY A 428 -2.04 -26.46 -25.11
CA GLY A 428 -2.79 -25.28 -25.48
C GLY A 428 -1.93 -24.04 -25.72
N SER A 429 -2.39 -23.20 -26.62
CA SER A 429 -1.83 -21.88 -26.86
C SER A 429 -2.19 -20.90 -25.72
N PRO A 430 -1.46 -19.79 -25.56
CA PRO A 430 -1.81 -18.76 -24.56
C PRO A 430 -3.26 -18.25 -24.68
N ALA A 431 -3.78 -18.12 -25.89
CA ALA A 431 -5.16 -17.69 -26.14
C ALA A 431 -6.18 -18.76 -25.70
N GLU A 432 -5.89 -20.05 -25.95
CA GLU A 432 -6.76 -21.15 -25.50
C GLU A 432 -6.83 -21.22 -23.98
N TRP A 433 -5.74 -20.93 -23.26
CA TRP A 433 -5.75 -20.86 -21.80
C TRP A 433 -6.68 -19.79 -21.28
N VAL A 434 -6.74 -18.64 -21.94
CA VAL A 434 -7.70 -17.56 -21.59
C VAL A 434 -9.13 -18.04 -21.78
N GLU A 435 -9.45 -18.68 -22.91
CA GLU A 435 -10.81 -19.16 -23.17
C GLU A 435 -11.24 -20.25 -22.19
N ARG A 436 -10.32 -21.15 -21.83
CA ARG A 436 -10.58 -22.17 -20.79
C ARG A 436 -10.83 -21.51 -19.43
N PHE A 437 -10.05 -20.49 -19.07
CA PHE A 437 -10.25 -19.75 -17.83
C PHE A 437 -11.56 -18.96 -17.84
N LYS A 438 -11.92 -18.32 -18.97
CA LYS A 438 -13.20 -17.62 -19.12
C LYS A 438 -14.42 -18.52 -18.93
N ALA A 439 -14.29 -19.82 -19.17
CA ALA A 439 -15.35 -20.79 -18.95
C ALA A 439 -15.49 -21.22 -17.48
N THR A 440 -14.59 -20.80 -16.58
CA THR A 440 -14.64 -21.18 -15.17
C THR A 440 -15.67 -20.36 -14.38
N PRO A 441 -16.30 -20.94 -13.34
CA PRO A 441 -17.21 -20.18 -12.47
C PRO A 441 -16.56 -18.96 -11.83
N GLN A 442 -15.27 -19.04 -11.46
CA GLN A 442 -14.49 -17.97 -10.87
C GLN A 442 -14.42 -16.75 -11.80
N TYR A 443 -14.13 -16.97 -13.09
CA TYR A 443 -14.09 -15.88 -14.05
C TYR A 443 -15.48 -15.26 -14.28
N LEU A 444 -16.51 -16.08 -14.39
CA LEU A 444 -17.88 -15.61 -14.63
C LEU A 444 -18.38 -14.71 -13.50
N GLU A 445 -18.07 -15.05 -12.24
CA GLU A 445 -18.39 -14.21 -11.09
C GLU A 445 -17.68 -12.84 -11.19
N VAL A 446 -16.37 -12.85 -11.47
CA VAL A 446 -15.56 -11.63 -11.58
C VAL A 446 -16.03 -10.77 -12.75
N ALA A 447 -16.32 -11.36 -13.91
CA ALA A 447 -16.77 -10.65 -15.09
C ALA A 447 -18.15 -10.02 -14.88
N ALA A 448 -19.08 -10.75 -14.24
CA ALA A 448 -20.39 -10.23 -13.88
C ALA A 448 -20.28 -9.03 -12.94
N TYR A 449 -19.43 -9.13 -11.90
CA TYR A 449 -19.18 -8.04 -10.98
C TYR A 449 -18.56 -6.81 -11.66
N ALA A 450 -17.52 -7.01 -12.47
CA ALA A 450 -16.84 -5.95 -13.21
C ALA A 450 -17.77 -5.22 -14.20
N SER A 451 -18.74 -5.94 -14.76
CA SER A 451 -19.75 -5.40 -15.67
C SER A 451 -20.86 -4.65 -14.92
N ALA A 452 -21.26 -5.16 -13.76
CA ALA A 452 -22.31 -4.58 -12.93
C ALA A 452 -21.83 -3.39 -12.07
N SER A 453 -20.51 -3.29 -11.84
CA SER A 453 -19.94 -2.15 -11.11
C SER A 453 -20.02 -0.89 -11.99
N PRO A 454 -21.03 -0.02 -11.82
CA PRO A 454 -21.03 1.26 -12.48
C PRO A 454 -19.80 2.03 -11.94
N SER A 455 -19.02 2.62 -12.85
CA SER A 455 -18.23 3.78 -12.46
C SER A 455 -19.24 4.75 -11.83
N GLN A 456 -19.22 4.91 -10.50
CA GLN A 456 -20.12 5.86 -9.85
C GLN A 456 -19.93 7.20 -10.59
N PRO A 457 -20.98 7.76 -11.23
CA PRO A 457 -20.85 9.09 -11.78
C PRO A 457 -20.46 9.99 -10.63
N PRO A 458 -19.56 10.94 -10.83
CA PRO A 458 -19.28 11.94 -9.80
C PRO A 458 -20.61 12.58 -9.45
N SER A 459 -21.03 12.41 -8.18
CA SER A 459 -22.15 13.17 -7.64
C SER A 459 -21.85 14.63 -7.95
N THR A 460 -22.72 15.31 -8.69
CA THR A 460 -22.71 16.68 -9.15
C THR A 460 -21.36 17.42 -9.01
N PRO A 461 -20.79 17.95 -10.09
CA PRO A 461 -19.49 18.62 -10.02
C PRO A 461 -19.56 19.76 -9.01
N VAL A 462 -18.86 19.58 -7.88
CA VAL A 462 -18.41 20.71 -7.08
C VAL A 462 -17.47 21.46 -8.01
N ALA A 463 -17.64 22.76 -8.18
CA ALA A 463 -16.86 23.57 -9.12
C ALA A 463 -15.36 23.27 -8.96
N ALA A 464 -14.84 22.46 -9.87
CA ALA A 464 -13.47 21.98 -9.80
C ALA A 464 -12.56 23.10 -10.30
N GLY A 465 -12.00 23.85 -9.37
CA GLY A 465 -10.75 24.54 -9.63
C GLY A 465 -9.67 23.48 -9.96
N ARG A 466 -8.89 23.72 -11.00
CA ARG A 466 -7.69 22.94 -11.31
C ARG A 466 -6.55 23.28 -10.33
N GLY A 467 -6.76 23.01 -9.04
CA GLY A 467 -5.75 23.23 -8.01
C GLY A 467 -4.61 22.22 -8.16
N LYS A 468 -3.44 22.71 -8.48
CA LYS A 468 -2.19 21.94 -8.27
C LYS A 468 -2.08 21.70 -6.78
N GLY A 469 -2.18 20.43 -6.35
CA GLY A 469 -1.92 20.06 -4.97
C GLY A 469 -0.66 20.76 -4.45
N ARG A 470 -0.68 21.23 -3.21
CA ARG A 470 0.45 21.92 -2.60
C ARG A 470 1.62 20.93 -2.54
N GLN A 471 2.46 20.97 -3.56
CA GLN A 471 3.69 20.18 -3.57
C GLN A 471 4.57 20.68 -2.42
N VAL A 472 5.31 19.78 -1.80
CA VAL A 472 6.38 20.14 -0.86
C VAL A 472 7.21 21.23 -1.54
N SER A 473 7.43 22.37 -0.85
CA SER A 473 8.19 23.49 -1.42
C SER A 473 9.46 22.99 -2.10
N ALA A 474 9.70 23.39 -3.34
CA ALA A 474 10.89 23.02 -4.09
C ALA A 474 12.18 23.35 -3.33
N PHE A 475 12.18 24.48 -2.60
CA PHE A 475 13.30 24.85 -1.74
C PHE A 475 13.50 23.86 -0.58
N ARG A 476 12.42 23.41 0.08
CA ARG A 476 12.52 22.39 1.14
C ARG A 476 13.03 21.06 0.59
N GLN A 477 12.54 20.64 -0.59
CA GLN A 477 13.04 19.43 -1.26
C GLN A 477 14.53 19.55 -1.57
N PHE A 478 14.94 20.70 -2.13
CA PHE A 478 16.34 20.99 -2.42
C PHE A 478 17.22 20.87 -1.17
N VAL A 479 16.84 21.50 -0.06
CA VAL A 479 17.60 21.46 1.20
C VAL A 479 17.72 20.02 1.72
N ILE A 480 16.61 19.25 1.74
CA ILE A 480 16.62 17.86 2.24
C ILE A 480 17.49 16.96 1.36
N LEU A 481 17.34 17.07 0.04
CA LEU A 481 18.11 16.25 -0.92
C LEU A 481 19.60 16.63 -0.91
N SER A 482 19.94 17.93 -0.81
CA SER A 482 21.31 18.38 -0.67
C SER A 482 21.94 17.87 0.63
N ALA A 483 21.24 17.97 1.76
CA ALA A 483 21.71 17.44 3.04
C ALA A 483 21.93 15.92 2.98
N ARG A 484 21.03 15.17 2.31
CA ARG A 484 21.20 13.74 2.07
C ARG A 484 22.45 13.45 1.24
N ASN A 485 22.61 14.15 0.11
CA ASN A 485 23.76 13.94 -0.78
C ASN A 485 25.09 14.30 -0.08
N LEU A 486 25.15 15.39 0.68
CA LEU A 486 26.31 15.73 1.48
C LEU A 486 26.63 14.63 2.50
N LYS A 487 25.62 14.04 3.15
CA LYS A 487 25.82 12.94 4.10
C LYS A 487 26.33 11.68 3.38
N ILE A 488 25.83 11.34 2.21
CA ILE A 488 26.31 10.22 1.38
C ILE A 488 27.79 10.46 1.03
N MET A 489 28.14 11.64 0.51
CA MET A 489 29.52 11.99 0.17
C MET A 489 30.45 11.93 1.36
N ALA A 490 30.02 12.39 2.54
CA ALA A 490 30.83 12.35 3.77
C ALA A 490 31.07 10.92 4.28
N GLN A 491 30.20 9.98 3.94
CA GLN A 491 30.36 8.56 4.32
C GLN A 491 31.22 7.78 3.32
N ASP A 492 31.23 8.16 2.07
CA ASP A 492 32.15 7.62 1.06
C ASP A 492 33.50 8.38 1.12
N LYS A 493 34.32 7.97 2.07
CA LYS A 493 35.61 8.61 2.34
C LYS A 493 36.58 8.51 1.16
N VAL A 494 36.47 7.47 0.34
CA VAL A 494 37.37 7.25 -0.81
C VAL A 494 37.05 8.23 -1.92
N SER A 495 35.76 8.33 -2.32
CA SER A 495 35.31 9.28 -3.33
C SER A 495 35.51 10.72 -2.86
N LEU A 496 35.27 11.02 -1.59
CA LEU A 496 35.51 12.35 -1.03
C LEU A 496 37.01 12.71 -1.06
N ALA A 497 37.90 11.79 -0.66
CA ALA A 497 39.32 11.99 -0.73
C ALA A 497 39.81 12.20 -2.17
N LEU A 498 39.36 11.38 -3.12
CA LEU A 498 39.66 11.54 -4.56
C LEU A 498 39.18 12.91 -5.07
N MET A 499 37.96 13.33 -4.72
CA MET A 499 37.42 14.61 -5.15
C MET A 499 38.19 15.81 -4.57
N LEU A 500 38.62 15.72 -3.31
CA LEU A 500 39.42 16.75 -2.64
C LEU A 500 40.86 16.79 -3.12
N LEU A 501 41.43 15.65 -3.52
CA LEU A 501 42.81 15.55 -4.01
C LEU A 501 42.95 15.87 -5.52
N LEU A 502 41.89 15.62 -6.31
CA LEU A 502 41.95 15.79 -7.76
C LEU A 502 42.14 17.26 -8.17
N ALA A 503 41.41 18.20 -7.52
CA ALA A 503 41.57 19.63 -7.83
C ALA A 503 42.94 20.18 -7.48
N PRO A 504 43.54 19.93 -6.28
CA PRO A 504 44.93 20.29 -6.01
C PRO A 504 45.92 19.58 -6.91
N ALA A 505 45.69 18.30 -7.28
CA ALA A 505 46.58 17.56 -8.19
C ALA A 505 46.59 18.21 -9.59
N ILE A 506 45.44 18.59 -10.13
CA ILE A 506 45.34 19.32 -11.41
C ILE A 506 46.04 20.67 -11.29
N GLY A 507 45.81 21.42 -10.20
CA GLY A 507 46.49 22.71 -9.96
C GLY A 507 48.00 22.59 -9.81
N LEU A 508 48.49 21.49 -9.21
CA LEU A 508 49.93 21.18 -9.15
C LEU A 508 50.51 20.85 -10.54
N LEU A 509 49.76 20.14 -11.37
CA LEU A 509 50.15 19.89 -12.76
C LEU A 509 50.23 21.20 -13.55
N ASP A 510 49.29 22.12 -13.32
CA ASP A 510 49.31 23.45 -13.93
C ASP A 510 50.52 24.28 -13.45
N PHE A 511 50.89 24.19 -12.19
CA PHE A 511 52.08 24.84 -11.62
C PHE A 511 53.38 24.26 -12.22
N ILE A 512 53.44 22.93 -12.45
CA ILE A 512 54.61 22.27 -13.00
C ILE A 512 54.75 22.55 -14.51
N TRP A 513 53.65 22.63 -15.23
CA TRP A 513 53.64 22.81 -16.68
C TRP A 513 53.20 24.21 -17.14
N GLY A 514 52.51 24.98 -16.32
CA GLY A 514 51.88 26.25 -16.67
C GLY A 514 52.87 27.34 -17.10
N THR A 515 54.06 27.38 -16.49
CA THR A 515 55.13 28.31 -16.87
C THR A 515 55.66 28.06 -18.29
N LYS A 516 55.49 26.84 -18.83
CA LYS A 516 55.89 26.49 -20.21
C LYS A 516 54.72 26.49 -21.21
N LEU A 517 53.47 26.38 -20.72
CA LEU A 517 52.27 26.38 -21.55
C LEU A 517 51.92 27.76 -22.10
N TYR A 518 52.14 28.79 -21.31
CA TYR A 518 51.76 30.20 -21.62
C TYR A 518 52.96 31.05 -22.04
N ASP A 519 54.14 30.45 -22.22
CA ASP A 519 55.29 31.18 -22.72
C ASP A 519 55.12 31.43 -24.24
N PRO A 520 55.05 32.69 -24.70
CA PRO A 520 54.84 33.02 -26.10
C PRO A 520 56.03 32.62 -26.99
N VAL A 521 57.21 32.27 -26.40
CA VAL A 521 58.46 31.90 -27.14
C VAL A 521 58.68 30.39 -27.13
N GLU A 522 58.37 29.68 -26.05
CA GLU A 522 58.56 28.23 -25.86
C GLU A 522 57.29 27.40 -25.78
N GLY A 523 56.12 28.03 -25.85
CA GLY A 523 54.83 27.35 -25.75
C GLY A 523 54.57 26.40 -26.91
N ASN A 524 54.34 25.11 -26.61
CA ASN A 524 54.07 24.11 -27.62
C ASN A 524 52.58 23.75 -27.66
N ALA A 525 51.95 23.94 -28.82
CA ALA A 525 50.51 23.67 -29.04
C ALA A 525 50.10 22.23 -28.69
N ILE A 526 51.04 21.26 -28.74
CA ILE A 526 50.85 19.86 -28.40
C ILE A 526 50.55 19.70 -26.89
N ASN A 527 51.21 20.50 -26.05
CA ASN A 527 50.99 20.43 -24.58
C ASN A 527 49.63 20.99 -24.16
N ILE A 528 49.10 21.98 -24.88
CA ILE A 528 47.75 22.54 -24.66
C ILE A 528 46.68 21.49 -25.02
N VAL A 529 46.86 20.77 -26.14
CA VAL A 529 45.93 19.73 -26.58
C VAL A 529 45.95 18.53 -25.62
N THR A 530 47.12 18.15 -25.09
CA THR A 530 47.21 17.01 -24.13
C THR A 530 46.51 17.33 -22.79
N MET A 531 46.58 18.60 -22.34
CA MET A 531 45.90 19.05 -21.14
C MET A 531 44.37 19.08 -21.28
N TRP A 532 43.84 19.26 -22.50
CA TRP A 532 42.40 19.21 -22.78
C TRP A 532 41.85 17.78 -22.90
N TYR A 533 42.71 16.77 -23.09
CA TYR A 533 42.31 15.37 -23.21
C TYR A 533 42.56 14.54 -21.94
N MET A 534 43.21 15.09 -20.89
CA MET A 534 43.32 14.51 -19.54
C MET A 534 42.27 15.08 -18.60
#